data_4f723ebe3fd7f9a293197a5feff7ecd1
#
_entry.id   4f723ebe3fd7f9a293197a5feff7ecd1
#
_cell.length_a   1.000
_cell.length_b   1.000
_cell.length_c   1.000
_cell.angle_alpha   90.00
_cell.angle_beta   90.00
_cell.angle_gamma   90.00
#
_symmetry.space_group_name_H-M   'P 1'
#
loop_
_entity.id
_entity.type
_entity.pdbx_description
1 polymer ?
#
loop_
_entity_poly.entity_id
_entity_poly.type
_entity_poly.pdbx_seq_one_letter_code
_entity_poly.pdbx_strand_id
1 'polypeptide(L)'
;MESLKHLYKIGRGPSSSHTMGPDKAARLFRAKYPQADKYVVYLYGSLSDTGKGHKTDVAVIEAFAPVKTDVIFAGMPSFPLPHENTMDFYAEKDGKRIGFARIMSIGGGDIVVEGSEVAKHRDIYKENTFAEISEYCLSHNIRISDYVFENEGEEIKEYLKTVWETMKQSIHDGLSTRGILDGGLEVERKAQLLYNQTHIDESSTTRENRLVCAYAFAVSEQNAAGKVIVTAPTCGACAVVPSVLRYMQEKRGFSDEQIIRALAVGGIIGDLVKTNASISGAECGCQAEIGTACSMAAAALCELFSMGLGQIEYAAEVAMEHMLGLTCDPVCGLVQIPCIERNAVAAMRAINALSLANFLSNTRRISFDDVVKTMYRTGKDISYRYKETAKGGLAEIELKRKRNEDK
;
A
#
# COMPACT_ATOMS: atom_id res chain seq x y z
N MET A 1 8.06 9.16 -15.10
CA MET A 1 7.43 8.67 -13.85
C MET A 1 7.22 9.82 -12.88
N GLU A 2 6.27 9.69 -11.95
CA GLU A 2 5.94 10.70 -10.93
C GLU A 2 6.99 10.77 -9.82
N SER A 3 6.83 11.74 -8.89
CA SER A 3 7.65 11.82 -7.67
C SER A 3 7.32 10.68 -6.70
N LEU A 4 8.32 10.18 -5.99
CA LEU A 4 8.14 9.18 -4.92
C LEU A 4 7.21 9.67 -3.79
N LYS A 5 6.96 10.98 -3.67
CA LYS A 5 5.93 11.55 -2.79
C LYS A 5 4.52 11.05 -3.13
N HIS A 6 4.28 10.61 -4.39
CA HIS A 6 3.01 10.06 -4.84
C HIS A 6 2.92 8.53 -4.69
N LEU A 7 4.00 7.88 -4.32
CA LEU A 7 4.05 6.46 -3.97
C LEU A 7 3.98 6.25 -2.44
N TYR A 8 4.92 6.88 -1.72
CA TYR A 8 4.95 6.88 -0.26
C TYR A 8 4.01 7.97 0.27
N LYS A 9 2.80 7.62 0.63
CA LYS A 9 1.82 8.56 1.19
C LYS A 9 1.63 8.29 2.67
N ILE A 10 1.75 9.33 3.49
CA ILE A 10 1.47 9.28 4.92
C ILE A 10 -0.03 9.53 5.10
N GLY A 11 -0.72 8.61 5.77
CA GLY A 11 -2.17 8.74 5.99
C GLY A 11 -2.75 7.60 6.81
N ARG A 12 -4.06 7.63 7.00
CA ARG A 12 -4.78 6.60 7.77
C ARG A 12 -5.16 5.42 6.89
N GLY A 13 -4.93 4.21 7.40
CA GLY A 13 -5.49 3.00 6.82
C GLY A 13 -7.01 2.87 7.04
N PRO A 14 -7.60 1.74 6.67
CA PRO A 14 -6.90 0.54 6.19
C PRO A 14 -6.70 0.48 4.67
N SER A 15 -7.32 1.37 3.87
CA SER A 15 -7.27 1.31 2.41
C SER A 15 -6.90 2.65 1.78
N SER A 16 -6.00 2.63 0.80
CA SER A 16 -5.67 3.85 0.04
C SER A 16 -6.85 4.31 -0.84
N SER A 17 -7.58 3.41 -1.47
CA SER A 17 -8.72 3.74 -2.34
C SER A 17 -10.02 4.00 -1.57
N HIS A 18 -10.25 3.28 -0.44
CA HIS A 18 -11.52 3.34 0.30
C HIS A 18 -11.46 4.21 1.56
N THR A 19 -10.27 4.61 2.02
CA THR A 19 -10.11 5.46 3.22
C THR A 19 -9.37 6.75 2.88
N MET A 20 -8.13 6.68 2.38
CA MET A 20 -7.32 7.88 2.09
C MET A 20 -7.90 8.73 0.94
N GLY A 21 -8.37 8.09 -0.13
CA GLY A 21 -9.03 8.78 -1.25
C GLY A 21 -10.28 9.53 -0.81
N PRO A 22 -11.26 8.88 -0.15
CA PRO A 22 -12.43 9.55 0.42
C PRO A 22 -12.11 10.65 1.43
N ASP A 23 -11.13 10.48 2.34
CA ASP A 23 -10.67 11.54 3.23
C ASP A 23 -10.16 12.75 2.44
N LYS A 24 -9.29 12.53 1.45
CA LYS A 24 -8.76 13.59 0.58
C LYS A 24 -9.86 14.29 -0.19
N ALA A 25 -10.83 13.54 -0.73
CA ALA A 25 -11.98 14.10 -1.44
C ALA A 25 -12.86 14.98 -0.54
N ALA A 26 -13.14 14.49 0.67
CA ALA A 26 -13.93 15.24 1.65
C ALA A 26 -13.22 16.54 2.08
N ARG A 27 -11.92 16.51 2.35
CA ARG A 27 -11.13 17.71 2.67
C ARG A 27 -11.10 18.71 1.51
N LEU A 28 -10.93 18.24 0.27
CA LEU A 28 -10.97 19.07 -0.92
C LEU A 28 -12.33 19.76 -1.06
N PHE A 29 -13.43 19.01 -0.89
CA PHE A 29 -14.79 19.52 -0.99
C PHE A 29 -15.10 20.51 0.13
N ARG A 30 -14.68 20.23 1.37
CA ARG A 30 -14.80 21.15 2.51
C ARG A 30 -14.11 22.48 2.28
N ALA A 31 -12.89 22.45 1.74
CA ALA A 31 -12.13 23.67 1.43
C ALA A 31 -12.85 24.56 0.41
N LYS A 32 -13.64 23.96 -0.50
CA LYS A 32 -14.45 24.69 -1.50
C LYS A 32 -15.74 25.27 -0.91
N TYR A 33 -16.31 24.64 0.10
CA TYR A 33 -17.59 25.04 0.72
C TYR A 33 -17.47 25.15 2.26
N PRO A 34 -16.57 26.00 2.79
CA PRO A 34 -16.29 26.07 4.23
C PRO A 34 -17.46 26.64 5.05
N GLN A 35 -18.42 27.31 4.38
CA GLN A 35 -19.59 27.94 4.98
C GLN A 35 -20.79 26.99 5.14
N ALA A 36 -20.68 25.72 4.73
CA ALA A 36 -21.73 24.74 4.88
C ALA A 36 -21.99 24.40 6.37
N ASP A 37 -23.26 24.22 6.73
CA ASP A 37 -23.69 23.76 8.06
C ASP A 37 -23.99 22.26 8.08
N LYS A 38 -24.06 21.62 6.88
CA LYS A 38 -24.21 20.18 6.72
C LYS A 38 -23.60 19.69 5.43
N TYR A 39 -23.02 18.49 5.48
CA TYR A 39 -22.57 17.74 4.30
C TYR A 39 -23.35 16.44 4.16
N VAL A 40 -23.62 16.04 2.92
CA VAL A 40 -24.22 14.73 2.58
C VAL A 40 -23.37 14.07 1.52
N VAL A 41 -22.96 12.82 1.76
CA VAL A 41 -22.08 12.07 0.87
C VAL A 41 -22.72 10.74 0.50
N TYR A 42 -22.87 10.50 -0.80
CA TYR A 42 -23.32 9.21 -1.33
C TYR A 42 -22.10 8.43 -1.80
N LEU A 43 -21.96 7.20 -1.32
CA LEU A 43 -20.93 6.25 -1.72
C LEU A 43 -21.56 5.22 -2.65
N TYR A 44 -20.94 5.01 -3.81
CA TYR A 44 -21.43 4.09 -4.82
C TYR A 44 -20.47 2.93 -5.07
N GLY A 45 -20.97 1.86 -5.71
CA GLY A 45 -20.21 0.72 -6.17
C GLY A 45 -19.37 0.08 -5.07
N SER A 46 -18.08 -0.13 -5.31
CA SER A 46 -17.18 -0.78 -4.34
C SER A 46 -17.07 -0.04 -3.01
N LEU A 47 -17.13 1.31 -3.03
CA LEU A 47 -17.16 2.11 -1.79
C LEU A 47 -18.42 1.87 -0.96
N SER A 48 -19.53 1.53 -1.60
CA SER A 48 -20.75 1.14 -0.88
C SER A 48 -20.69 -0.29 -0.38
N ASP A 49 -20.16 -1.21 -1.18
CA ASP A 49 -20.14 -2.64 -0.85
C ASP A 49 -19.18 -2.97 0.31
N THR A 50 -18.00 -2.33 0.33
CA THR A 50 -16.91 -2.65 1.27
C THR A 50 -16.52 -1.49 2.18
N GLY A 51 -17.05 -0.30 1.97
CA GLY A 51 -16.64 0.93 2.64
C GLY A 51 -16.79 0.92 4.16
N LYS A 52 -17.78 0.20 4.70
CA LYS A 52 -17.89 0.03 6.16
C LYS A 52 -16.69 -0.71 6.74
N GLY A 53 -16.27 -1.80 6.10
CA GLY A 53 -15.08 -2.55 6.50
C GLY A 53 -13.79 -1.73 6.39
N HIS A 54 -13.75 -0.81 5.44
CA HIS A 54 -12.63 0.10 5.21
C HIS A 54 -12.74 1.43 5.97
N LYS A 55 -13.73 1.60 6.86
CA LYS A 55 -13.96 2.82 7.65
C LYS A 55 -14.09 4.08 6.77
N THR A 56 -14.66 3.96 5.57
CA THR A 56 -14.83 5.06 4.62
C THR A 56 -15.71 6.16 5.20
N ASP A 57 -16.82 5.78 5.83
CA ASP A 57 -17.74 6.69 6.51
C ASP A 57 -17.03 7.45 7.65
N VAL A 58 -16.24 6.77 8.46
CA VAL A 58 -15.47 7.37 9.56
C VAL A 58 -14.47 8.40 9.00
N ALA A 59 -13.71 8.06 7.96
CA ALA A 59 -12.74 8.96 7.34
C ALA A 59 -13.42 10.22 6.78
N VAL A 60 -14.56 10.06 6.10
CA VAL A 60 -15.32 11.17 5.54
C VAL A 60 -15.90 12.07 6.64
N ILE A 61 -16.50 11.48 7.69
CA ILE A 61 -17.06 12.24 8.82
C ILE A 61 -15.97 13.02 9.54
N GLU A 62 -14.82 12.40 9.83
CA GLU A 62 -13.68 13.06 10.46
C GLU A 62 -13.11 14.22 9.61
N ALA A 63 -13.06 14.05 8.27
CA ALA A 63 -12.60 15.11 7.37
C ALA A 63 -13.50 16.35 7.39
N PHE A 64 -14.79 16.17 7.61
CA PHE A 64 -15.76 17.27 7.70
C PHE A 64 -15.97 17.81 9.14
N ALA A 65 -15.45 17.13 10.17
CA ALA A 65 -15.64 17.57 11.54
C ALA A 65 -15.19 19.02 11.78
N PRO A 66 -15.94 19.84 12.60
CA PRO A 66 -17.08 19.46 13.41
C PRO A 66 -18.46 19.59 12.74
N VAL A 67 -18.52 19.78 11.41
CA VAL A 67 -19.78 19.98 10.68
C VAL A 67 -20.56 18.66 10.58
N LYS A 68 -21.88 18.73 10.77
CA LYS A 68 -22.75 17.54 10.64
C LYS A 68 -22.64 16.93 9.26
N THR A 69 -22.42 15.60 9.22
CA THR A 69 -22.21 14.88 7.96
C THR A 69 -23.02 13.60 7.95
N ASP A 70 -23.82 13.42 6.89
CA ASP A 70 -24.54 12.18 6.62
C ASP A 70 -23.80 11.43 5.50
N VAL A 71 -23.39 10.18 5.74
CA VAL A 71 -22.78 9.29 4.74
C VAL A 71 -23.76 8.17 4.40
N ILE A 72 -24.10 8.04 3.12
CA ILE A 72 -25.11 7.12 2.59
C ILE A 72 -24.44 6.09 1.68
N PHE A 73 -24.52 4.82 2.05
CA PHE A 73 -24.11 3.69 1.23
C PHE A 73 -25.20 3.38 0.22
N ALA A 74 -25.06 3.90 -1.01
CA ALA A 74 -26.15 3.95 -2.01
C ALA A 74 -26.17 2.73 -2.96
N GLY A 75 -25.21 1.83 -2.85
CA GLY A 75 -25.13 0.65 -3.73
C GLY A 75 -24.77 0.99 -5.18
N MET A 76 -25.23 0.15 -6.12
CA MET A 76 -25.11 0.43 -7.55
C MET A 76 -26.30 1.25 -8.01
N PRO A 77 -26.08 2.45 -8.57
CA PRO A 77 -27.16 3.29 -9.07
C PRO A 77 -27.70 2.77 -10.41
N SER A 78 -28.87 3.27 -10.83
CA SER A 78 -29.46 2.98 -12.14
C SER A 78 -28.80 3.67 -13.34
N PHE A 79 -27.86 4.58 -13.07
CA PHE A 79 -27.06 5.28 -14.09
C PHE A 79 -25.62 4.72 -14.14
N PRO A 80 -24.93 4.81 -15.28
CA PRO A 80 -23.55 4.34 -15.38
C PRO A 80 -22.62 5.17 -14.49
N LEU A 81 -21.79 4.50 -13.71
CA LEU A 81 -20.75 5.16 -12.90
C LEU A 81 -19.50 5.38 -13.75
N PRO A 82 -18.86 6.57 -13.64
CA PRO A 82 -17.58 6.83 -14.31
C PRO A 82 -16.42 5.98 -13.74
N HIS A 83 -16.54 5.53 -12.48
CA HIS A 83 -15.58 4.68 -11.79
C HIS A 83 -16.28 3.90 -10.65
N GLU A 84 -15.78 2.70 -10.33
CA GLU A 84 -16.35 1.86 -9.27
C GLU A 84 -16.29 2.52 -7.87
N ASN A 85 -15.32 3.41 -7.64
CA ASN A 85 -15.16 4.15 -6.39
C ASN A 85 -15.65 5.59 -6.56
N THR A 86 -16.90 5.78 -6.92
CA THR A 86 -17.54 7.10 -7.12
C THR A 86 -18.21 7.58 -5.83
N MET A 87 -18.09 8.87 -5.57
CA MET A 87 -18.70 9.59 -4.45
C MET A 87 -19.39 10.86 -4.95
N ASP A 88 -20.61 11.12 -4.49
CA ASP A 88 -21.30 12.38 -4.69
C ASP A 88 -21.34 13.18 -3.38
N PHE A 89 -20.77 14.37 -3.41
CA PHE A 89 -20.70 15.29 -2.29
C PHE A 89 -21.70 16.42 -2.46
N TYR A 90 -22.46 16.72 -1.42
CA TYR A 90 -23.39 17.83 -1.35
C TYR A 90 -23.07 18.69 -0.13
N ALA A 91 -23.05 20.00 -0.31
CA ALA A 91 -22.95 21.00 0.76
C ALA A 91 -24.29 21.71 0.92
N GLU A 92 -24.77 21.83 2.14
CA GLU A 92 -26.03 22.49 2.50
C GLU A 92 -25.74 23.64 3.46
N LYS A 93 -26.55 24.70 3.34
CA LYS A 93 -26.59 25.83 4.27
C LYS A 93 -28.02 26.29 4.43
N ASP A 94 -28.50 26.44 5.69
CA ASP A 94 -29.86 26.82 5.99
C ASP A 94 -30.91 25.97 5.25
N GLY A 95 -30.66 24.66 5.14
CA GLY A 95 -31.52 23.69 4.44
C GLY A 95 -31.51 23.79 2.91
N LYS A 96 -30.68 24.62 2.31
CA LYS A 96 -30.54 24.76 0.87
C LYS A 96 -29.20 24.19 0.38
N ARG A 97 -29.23 23.47 -0.73
CA ARG A 97 -28.02 22.97 -1.39
C ARG A 97 -27.23 24.15 -1.97
N ILE A 98 -25.99 24.30 -1.58
CA ILE A 98 -25.07 25.35 -2.03
C ILE A 98 -23.90 24.80 -2.87
N GLY A 99 -23.68 23.48 -2.88
CA GLY A 99 -22.59 22.86 -3.61
C GLY A 99 -22.85 21.40 -3.95
N PHE A 100 -22.19 20.98 -5.05
CA PHE A 100 -22.13 19.59 -5.51
C PHE A 100 -20.77 19.32 -6.13
N ALA A 101 -20.26 18.11 -5.93
CA ALA A 101 -19.16 17.55 -6.71
C ALA A 101 -19.28 16.03 -6.75
N ARG A 102 -19.02 15.44 -7.93
CA ARG A 102 -18.77 14.01 -8.09
C ARG A 102 -17.26 13.79 -8.12
N ILE A 103 -16.77 12.92 -7.25
CA ILE A 103 -15.34 12.65 -7.10
C ILE A 103 -15.13 11.14 -7.11
N MET A 104 -14.12 10.69 -7.86
CA MET A 104 -13.71 9.29 -7.94
C MET A 104 -12.40 9.08 -7.19
N SER A 105 -12.30 7.99 -6.43
CA SER A 105 -11.04 7.51 -5.87
C SER A 105 -10.43 6.48 -6.82
N ILE A 106 -9.37 6.87 -7.53
CA ILE A 106 -8.80 6.12 -8.66
C ILE A 106 -7.67 5.15 -8.26
N GLY A 107 -7.47 4.92 -6.97
CA GLY A 107 -6.41 4.05 -6.43
C GLY A 107 -5.24 4.81 -5.85
N GLY A 108 -4.43 4.14 -5.00
CA GLY A 108 -3.27 4.73 -4.34
C GLY A 108 -3.56 5.99 -3.50
N GLY A 109 -4.82 6.27 -3.16
CA GLY A 109 -5.25 7.49 -2.46
C GLY A 109 -5.37 8.73 -3.36
N ASP A 110 -5.34 8.56 -4.68
CA ASP A 110 -5.56 9.65 -5.63
C ASP A 110 -7.04 9.77 -5.98
N ILE A 111 -7.45 11.00 -6.32
CA ILE A 111 -8.83 11.35 -6.60
C ILE A 111 -8.95 12.15 -7.90
N VAL A 112 -10.09 12.01 -8.57
CA VAL A 112 -10.46 12.79 -9.76
C VAL A 112 -11.82 13.42 -9.52
N VAL A 113 -11.93 14.72 -9.76
CA VAL A 113 -13.22 15.42 -9.73
C VAL A 113 -13.82 15.37 -11.13
N GLU A 114 -15.11 14.97 -11.26
CA GLU A 114 -15.80 14.92 -12.54
C GLU A 114 -15.79 16.29 -13.22
N GLY A 115 -15.46 16.31 -14.52
CA GLY A 115 -15.35 17.55 -15.30
C GLY A 115 -14.05 18.34 -15.08
N SER A 116 -13.16 17.90 -14.18
CA SER A 116 -11.80 18.43 -14.15
C SER A 116 -10.89 17.54 -15.01
N GLU A 117 -9.92 18.16 -15.67
CA GLU A 117 -8.80 17.39 -16.21
C GLU A 117 -8.17 16.62 -15.05
N VAL A 118 -7.91 15.32 -15.26
CA VAL A 118 -7.11 14.55 -14.32
C VAL A 118 -5.80 15.32 -14.18
N ALA A 119 -5.57 15.90 -13.01
CA ALA A 119 -4.28 16.54 -12.75
C ALA A 119 -3.23 15.44 -12.83
N LYS A 120 -2.68 15.20 -14.02
CA LYS A 120 -1.50 14.37 -14.16
C LYS A 120 -0.42 15.05 -13.36
N HIS A 121 0.05 14.39 -12.33
CA HIS A 121 1.26 14.84 -11.65
C HIS A 121 2.37 14.96 -12.70
N ARG A 122 3.20 15.97 -12.55
CA ARG A 122 4.31 16.18 -13.48
C ARG A 122 5.26 15.00 -13.38
N ASP A 123 5.59 14.42 -14.52
CA ASP A 123 6.67 13.45 -14.59
C ASP A 123 7.99 14.11 -14.17
N ILE A 124 8.63 13.50 -13.17
CA ILE A 124 9.93 13.94 -12.65
C ILE A 124 11.04 13.15 -13.36
N TYR A 125 10.84 11.83 -13.52
CA TYR A 125 11.80 10.96 -14.15
C TYR A 125 11.49 10.79 -15.63
N LYS A 126 12.51 10.84 -16.48
CA LYS A 126 12.40 10.62 -17.92
C LYS A 126 12.36 9.15 -18.26
N GLU A 127 13.18 8.37 -17.59
CA GLU A 127 13.30 6.93 -17.76
C GLU A 127 12.06 6.24 -17.18
N ASN A 128 11.54 5.24 -17.91
CA ASN A 128 10.31 4.54 -17.55
C ASN A 128 10.50 3.01 -17.39
N THR A 129 11.71 2.51 -17.59
CA THR A 129 12.05 1.10 -17.41
C THR A 129 13.27 0.94 -16.52
N PHE A 130 13.41 -0.21 -15.87
CA PHE A 130 14.61 -0.49 -15.08
C PHE A 130 15.86 -0.50 -15.97
N ALA A 131 15.73 -1.01 -17.18
CA ALA A 131 16.84 -1.03 -18.14
C ALA A 131 17.35 0.39 -18.46
N GLU A 132 16.46 1.35 -18.74
CA GLU A 132 16.82 2.74 -18.99
C GLU A 132 17.49 3.41 -17.78
N ILE A 133 16.94 3.20 -16.57
CA ILE A 133 17.53 3.72 -15.32
C ILE A 133 18.92 3.12 -15.08
N SER A 134 19.07 1.83 -15.32
CA SER A 134 20.36 1.14 -15.18
C SER A 134 21.42 1.68 -16.15
N GLU A 135 21.05 1.91 -17.42
CA GLU A 135 21.91 2.51 -18.42
C GLU A 135 22.33 3.94 -18.02
N TYR A 136 21.37 4.75 -17.55
CA TYR A 136 21.66 6.08 -17.02
C TYR A 136 22.65 6.04 -15.86
N CYS A 137 22.39 5.20 -14.87
CA CYS A 137 23.27 5.05 -13.70
C CYS A 137 24.67 4.59 -14.06
N LEU A 138 24.80 3.63 -15.01
CA LEU A 138 26.09 3.15 -15.49
C LEU A 138 26.87 4.25 -16.24
N SER A 139 26.21 5.00 -17.12
CA SER A 139 26.85 6.05 -17.91
C SER A 139 27.33 7.24 -17.07
N HIS A 140 26.67 7.52 -15.94
CA HIS A 140 27.02 8.60 -15.01
C HIS A 140 27.83 8.11 -13.81
N ASN A 141 28.06 6.81 -13.70
CA ASN A 141 28.75 6.18 -12.56
C ASN A 141 28.14 6.54 -11.19
N ILE A 142 26.80 6.46 -11.12
CA ILE A 142 26.01 6.75 -9.90
C ILE A 142 25.18 5.56 -9.50
N ARG A 143 24.65 5.55 -8.27
CA ARG A 143 23.69 4.57 -7.78
C ARG A 143 22.26 5.01 -8.09
N ILE A 144 21.30 4.06 -8.01
CA ILE A 144 19.86 4.39 -8.19
C ILE A 144 19.39 5.42 -7.14
N SER A 145 19.90 5.35 -5.91
CA SER A 145 19.57 6.36 -4.89
C SER A 145 20.07 7.76 -5.26
N ASP A 146 21.24 7.88 -5.89
CA ASP A 146 21.75 9.17 -6.38
C ASP A 146 20.91 9.68 -7.56
N TYR A 147 20.53 8.80 -8.48
CA TYR A 147 19.60 9.11 -9.58
C TYR A 147 18.28 9.71 -9.05
N VAL A 148 17.71 9.15 -7.96
CA VAL A 148 16.52 9.72 -7.32
C VAL A 148 16.79 11.13 -6.80
N PHE A 149 17.88 11.32 -6.08
CA PHE A 149 18.21 12.61 -5.46
C PHE A 149 18.57 13.67 -6.49
N GLU A 150 19.17 13.31 -7.61
CA GLU A 150 19.44 14.24 -8.73
C GLU A 150 18.14 14.71 -9.41
N ASN A 151 17.15 13.83 -9.58
CA ASN A 151 15.88 14.16 -10.24
C ASN A 151 14.89 14.91 -9.33
N GLU A 152 14.81 14.55 -8.03
CA GLU A 152 13.84 15.11 -7.08
C GLU A 152 14.41 16.19 -6.14
N GLY A 153 15.74 16.37 -6.10
CA GLY A 153 16.42 17.35 -5.25
C GLY A 153 16.46 17.00 -3.77
N GLU A 154 16.87 17.96 -2.92
CA GLU A 154 16.99 17.75 -1.47
C GLU A 154 15.63 17.53 -0.77
N GLU A 155 14.55 18.04 -1.35
CA GLU A 155 13.21 17.91 -0.76
C GLU A 155 12.77 16.45 -0.61
N ILE A 156 13.20 15.55 -1.49
CA ILE A 156 12.84 14.14 -1.39
C ILE A 156 13.56 13.48 -0.22
N LYS A 157 14.79 13.87 0.09
CA LYS A 157 15.52 13.32 1.24
C LYS A 157 14.80 13.64 2.55
N GLU A 158 14.39 14.90 2.74
CA GLU A 158 13.64 15.32 3.94
C GLU A 158 12.26 14.63 4.01
N TYR A 159 11.62 14.45 2.85
CA TYR A 159 10.36 13.70 2.79
C TYR A 159 10.56 12.22 3.17
N LEU A 160 11.55 11.54 2.61
CA LEU A 160 11.85 10.15 2.94
C LEU A 160 12.30 9.97 4.39
N LYS A 161 12.93 10.98 4.99
CA LYS A 161 13.19 11.01 6.43
C LYS A 161 11.90 11.02 7.24
N THR A 162 10.94 11.88 6.86
CA THR A 162 9.60 11.91 7.48
C THR A 162 8.86 10.58 7.28
N VAL A 163 8.97 9.99 6.09
CA VAL A 163 8.45 8.64 5.79
C VAL A 163 9.03 7.60 6.75
N TRP A 164 10.35 7.59 6.91
CA TRP A 164 11.03 6.63 7.79
C TRP A 164 10.64 6.81 9.26
N GLU A 165 10.59 8.04 9.76
CA GLU A 165 10.13 8.31 11.12
C GLU A 165 8.69 7.82 11.34
N THR A 166 7.80 8.05 10.37
CA THR A 166 6.40 7.57 10.44
C THR A 166 6.34 6.04 10.42
N MET A 167 7.16 5.38 9.61
CA MET A 167 7.26 3.92 9.58
C MET A 167 7.75 3.35 10.92
N LYS A 168 8.80 3.95 11.52
CA LYS A 168 9.29 3.57 12.86
C LYS A 168 8.23 3.75 13.93
N GLN A 169 7.50 4.88 13.89
CA GLN A 169 6.43 5.15 14.84
C GLN A 169 5.30 4.14 14.73
N SER A 170 4.88 3.78 13.50
CA SER A 170 3.85 2.77 13.27
C SER A 170 4.24 1.39 13.82
N ILE A 171 5.52 0.98 13.66
CA ILE A 171 6.05 -0.25 14.26
C ILE A 171 5.98 -0.16 15.79
N HIS A 172 6.48 0.94 16.37
CA HIS A 172 6.50 1.13 17.83
C HIS A 172 5.11 1.04 18.44
N ASP A 173 4.15 1.76 17.85
CA ASP A 173 2.76 1.79 18.33
C ASP A 173 2.10 0.41 18.19
N GLY A 174 2.36 -0.30 17.08
CA GLY A 174 1.83 -1.64 16.85
C GLY A 174 2.37 -2.66 17.86
N LEU A 175 3.66 -2.62 18.16
CA LEU A 175 4.27 -3.48 19.19
C LEU A 175 3.77 -3.16 20.62
N SER A 176 3.29 -1.95 20.85
CA SER A 176 2.78 -1.52 22.16
C SER A 176 1.28 -1.73 22.32
N THR A 177 0.54 -2.04 21.25
CA THR A 177 -0.92 -2.15 21.27
C THR A 177 -1.37 -3.59 21.33
N ARG A 178 -2.33 -3.89 22.22
CA ARG A 178 -2.98 -5.21 22.38
C ARG A 178 -4.47 -5.13 22.07
N GLY A 179 -5.13 -6.27 22.07
CA GLY A 179 -6.58 -6.40 21.95
C GLY A 179 -7.03 -6.99 20.63
N ILE A 180 -8.29 -6.83 20.33
CA ILE A 180 -8.95 -7.37 19.13
C ILE A 180 -9.13 -6.22 18.12
N LEU A 181 -8.91 -6.51 16.84
CA LEU A 181 -9.18 -5.58 15.75
C LEU A 181 -10.69 -5.43 15.53
N ASP A 182 -11.15 -4.21 15.28
CA ASP A 182 -12.55 -3.94 14.93
C ASP A 182 -12.96 -4.66 13.63
N GLY A 183 -14.26 -4.97 13.48
CA GLY A 183 -14.82 -5.49 12.21
C GLY A 183 -15.49 -6.86 12.35
N GLY A 184 -15.51 -7.44 13.54
CA GLY A 184 -16.27 -8.67 13.83
C GLY A 184 -15.64 -9.98 13.34
N LEU A 185 -14.35 -9.98 12.98
CA LEU A 185 -13.57 -11.20 12.72
C LEU A 185 -12.82 -11.70 13.95
N GLU A 186 -12.91 -10.99 15.06
CA GLU A 186 -12.24 -11.32 16.34
C GLU A 186 -10.73 -11.56 16.20
N VAL A 187 -10.09 -10.85 15.27
CA VAL A 187 -8.65 -10.97 15.03
C VAL A 187 -7.89 -10.33 16.17
N GLU A 188 -7.23 -11.15 16.98
CA GLU A 188 -6.32 -10.69 18.02
C GLU A 188 -5.05 -10.08 17.42
N ARG A 189 -4.55 -9.01 18.03
CA ARG A 189 -3.24 -8.43 17.73
C ARG A 189 -2.13 -9.34 18.23
N LYS A 190 -1.23 -9.71 17.34
CA LYS A 190 -0.17 -10.69 17.58
C LYS A 190 1.23 -10.08 17.58
N ALA A 191 1.38 -8.83 17.13
CA ALA A 191 2.69 -8.19 16.98
C ALA A 191 3.51 -8.22 18.27
N GLN A 192 2.92 -7.80 19.40
CA GLN A 192 3.60 -7.79 20.68
C GLN A 192 3.93 -9.20 21.20
N LEU A 193 3.04 -10.17 20.97
CA LEU A 193 3.28 -11.57 21.31
C LEU A 193 4.50 -12.10 20.58
N LEU A 194 4.53 -11.92 19.25
CA LEU A 194 5.66 -12.34 18.41
C LEU A 194 6.97 -11.66 18.82
N TYR A 195 6.93 -10.36 19.13
CA TYR A 195 8.13 -9.62 19.51
C TYR A 195 8.71 -10.08 20.85
N ASN A 196 7.86 -10.29 21.85
CA ASN A 196 8.28 -10.64 23.21
C ASN A 196 8.51 -12.14 23.43
N GLN A 197 8.09 -12.98 22.49
CA GLN A 197 8.26 -14.44 22.58
C GLN A 197 9.74 -14.77 22.53
N THR A 198 10.21 -15.55 23.50
CA THR A 198 11.58 -16.05 23.58
C THR A 198 11.57 -17.56 23.71
N HIS A 199 12.43 -18.22 22.94
CA HIS A 199 12.61 -19.67 22.99
C HIS A 199 14.07 -19.96 23.34
N ILE A 200 14.31 -20.90 24.26
CA ILE A 200 15.65 -21.24 24.74
C ILE A 200 16.57 -21.71 23.61
N ASP A 201 16.02 -22.41 22.64
CA ASP A 201 16.72 -23.05 21.51
C ASP A 201 16.43 -22.34 20.16
N GLU A 202 16.02 -21.09 20.20
CA GLU A 202 15.72 -20.33 18.98
C GLU A 202 16.97 -20.13 18.11
N SER A 203 16.97 -20.70 16.90
CA SER A 203 18.03 -20.44 15.92
C SER A 203 18.04 -18.98 15.47
N SER A 204 19.18 -18.52 14.95
CA SER A 204 19.29 -17.15 14.39
C SER A 204 18.27 -16.90 13.27
N THR A 205 18.01 -17.90 12.45
CA THR A 205 17.02 -17.82 11.35
C THR A 205 15.59 -17.76 11.89
N THR A 206 15.25 -18.57 12.89
CA THR A 206 13.92 -18.52 13.52
C THR A 206 13.67 -17.18 14.19
N ARG A 207 14.67 -16.64 14.89
CA ARG A 207 14.62 -15.31 15.49
C ARG A 207 14.44 -14.21 14.44
N GLU A 208 15.16 -14.29 13.33
CA GLU A 208 15.01 -13.34 12.21
C GLU A 208 13.58 -13.36 11.69
N ASN A 209 13.07 -14.52 11.34
CA ASN A 209 11.69 -14.67 10.84
C ASN A 209 10.67 -14.12 11.84
N ARG A 210 10.81 -14.45 13.11
CA ARG A 210 9.89 -14.00 14.17
C ARG A 210 9.89 -12.48 14.33
N LEU A 211 11.06 -11.84 14.36
CA LEU A 211 11.16 -10.39 14.52
C LEU A 211 10.65 -9.63 13.28
N VAL A 212 11.00 -10.11 12.09
CA VAL A 212 10.46 -9.55 10.84
C VAL A 212 8.95 -9.67 10.79
N CYS A 213 8.39 -10.83 11.16
CA CYS A 213 6.94 -11.01 11.28
C CYS A 213 6.35 -10.08 12.34
N ALA A 214 6.97 -9.92 13.51
CA ALA A 214 6.49 -9.04 14.55
C ALA A 214 6.33 -7.59 14.06
N TYR A 215 7.32 -7.07 13.33
CA TYR A 215 7.26 -5.73 12.73
C TYR A 215 6.21 -5.62 11.63
N ALA A 216 6.09 -6.65 10.78
CA ALA A 216 5.08 -6.68 9.73
C ALA A 216 3.65 -6.73 10.31
N PHE A 217 3.42 -7.55 11.35
CA PHE A 217 2.16 -7.56 12.08
C PHE A 217 1.90 -6.21 12.76
N ALA A 218 2.90 -5.60 13.38
CA ALA A 218 2.76 -4.30 14.05
C ALA A 218 2.17 -3.22 13.12
N VAL A 219 2.78 -3.03 11.94
CA VAL A 219 2.31 -2.04 10.97
C VAL A 219 0.97 -2.45 10.35
N SER A 220 0.79 -3.74 10.01
CA SER A 220 -0.45 -4.23 9.41
C SER A 220 -1.64 -4.10 10.36
N GLU A 221 -1.46 -4.38 11.65
CA GLU A 221 -2.48 -4.22 12.68
C GLU A 221 -2.83 -2.74 12.93
N GLN A 222 -1.85 -1.84 12.84
CA GLN A 222 -2.10 -0.40 12.88
C GLN A 222 -2.87 0.06 11.65
N ASN A 223 -2.51 -0.43 10.46
CA ASN A 223 -3.27 -0.17 9.25
C ASN A 223 -4.72 -0.63 9.39
N ALA A 224 -4.95 -1.88 9.79
CA ALA A 224 -6.29 -2.44 9.97
C ALA A 224 -7.13 -1.67 11.00
N ALA A 225 -6.49 -1.12 12.03
CA ALA A 225 -7.13 -0.28 13.04
C ALA A 225 -7.42 1.16 12.57
N GLY A 226 -7.04 1.54 11.34
CA GLY A 226 -7.25 2.90 10.82
C GLY A 226 -6.28 3.93 11.40
N LYS A 227 -5.10 3.51 11.83
CA LYS A 227 -4.04 4.40 12.33
C LYS A 227 -3.18 4.93 11.19
N VAL A 228 -2.30 5.87 11.52
CA VAL A 228 -1.38 6.45 10.54
C VAL A 228 -0.31 5.45 10.15
N ILE A 229 -0.16 5.26 8.84
CA ILE A 229 0.86 4.43 8.19
C ILE A 229 1.43 5.16 6.97
N VAL A 230 2.43 4.56 6.36
CA VAL A 230 2.94 4.99 5.04
C VAL A 230 2.57 3.93 4.01
N THR A 231 2.00 4.33 2.88
CA THR A 231 1.79 3.41 1.75
C THR A 231 3.12 2.95 1.17
N ALA A 232 3.25 1.64 0.86
CA ALA A 232 4.45 1.09 0.23
C ALA A 232 4.12 -0.20 -0.56
N PRO A 233 3.53 -0.14 -1.79
CA PRO A 233 2.99 1.05 -2.44
C PRO A 233 1.56 1.43 -2.01
N THR A 234 0.83 0.53 -1.34
CA THR A 234 -0.57 0.73 -0.89
C THR A 234 -0.71 0.53 0.63
N CYS A 235 -1.88 0.86 1.19
CA CYS A 235 -2.17 0.55 2.59
C CYS A 235 -2.15 -0.96 2.86
N GLY A 236 -2.70 -1.77 1.94
CA GLY A 236 -2.75 -3.23 2.08
C GLY A 236 -1.38 -3.91 2.16
N ALA A 237 -0.34 -3.26 1.64
CA ALA A 237 1.03 -3.77 1.60
C ALA A 237 2.03 -2.92 2.41
N CYS A 238 1.55 -2.00 3.24
CA CYS A 238 2.35 -0.98 3.91
C CYS A 238 3.39 -1.51 4.91
N ALA A 239 3.31 -2.77 5.31
CA ALA A 239 4.15 -3.32 6.35
C ALA A 239 5.41 -4.03 5.83
N VAL A 240 5.47 -4.39 4.54
CA VAL A 240 6.58 -5.18 3.98
C VAL A 240 7.90 -4.41 4.06
N VAL A 241 7.94 -3.21 3.49
CA VAL A 241 9.16 -2.39 3.43
C VAL A 241 9.66 -1.99 4.83
N PRO A 242 8.83 -1.38 5.71
CA PRO A 242 9.32 -0.94 7.00
C PRO A 242 9.80 -2.08 7.90
N SER A 243 9.19 -3.25 7.83
CA SER A 243 9.56 -4.38 8.69
C SER A 243 10.96 -4.91 8.39
N VAL A 244 11.32 -5.07 7.12
CA VAL A 244 12.66 -5.57 6.75
C VAL A 244 13.73 -4.51 6.97
N LEU A 245 13.44 -3.23 6.68
CA LEU A 245 14.38 -2.13 6.91
C LEU A 245 14.65 -1.94 8.40
N ARG A 246 13.60 -1.96 9.24
CA ARG A 246 13.77 -1.86 10.70
C ARG A 246 14.58 -3.01 11.25
N TYR A 247 14.27 -4.25 10.84
CA TYR A 247 15.02 -5.42 11.28
C TYR A 247 16.49 -5.33 10.87
N MET A 248 16.80 -4.95 9.62
CA MET A 248 18.19 -4.86 9.16
C MET A 248 18.92 -3.69 9.81
N GLN A 249 18.26 -2.57 10.07
CA GLN A 249 18.82 -1.45 10.81
C GLN A 249 19.28 -1.89 12.20
N GLU A 250 18.44 -2.60 12.95
CA GLU A 250 18.79 -3.08 14.29
C GLU A 250 19.86 -4.17 14.26
N LYS A 251 19.78 -5.09 13.31
CA LYS A 251 20.71 -6.23 13.19
C LYS A 251 22.10 -5.81 12.76
N ARG A 252 22.23 -4.79 11.91
CA ARG A 252 23.49 -4.39 11.24
C ARG A 252 23.98 -3.00 11.62
N GLY A 253 23.17 -2.21 12.32
CA GLY A 253 23.52 -0.85 12.72
C GLY A 253 23.52 0.16 11.57
N PHE A 254 22.70 -0.05 10.53
CA PHE A 254 22.57 0.92 9.44
C PHE A 254 22.06 2.27 9.95
N SER A 255 22.64 3.36 9.43
CA SER A 255 22.20 4.72 9.75
C SER A 255 20.87 5.06 9.08
N ASP A 256 20.16 6.07 9.59
CA ASP A 256 18.93 6.56 8.95
C ASP A 256 19.21 7.08 7.53
N GLU A 257 20.39 7.64 7.26
CA GLU A 257 20.76 8.06 5.90
C GLU A 257 20.83 6.86 4.93
N GLN A 258 21.41 5.74 5.36
CA GLN A 258 21.42 4.52 4.55
C GLN A 258 19.98 3.98 4.31
N ILE A 259 19.10 4.07 5.30
CA ILE A 259 17.69 3.71 5.14
C ILE A 259 16.99 4.64 4.16
N ILE A 260 17.27 5.95 4.19
CA ILE A 260 16.69 6.91 3.23
C ILE A 260 17.11 6.56 1.79
N ARG A 261 18.38 6.21 1.58
CA ARG A 261 18.87 5.72 0.27
C ARG A 261 18.15 4.42 -0.15
N ALA A 262 17.97 3.50 0.77
CA ALA A 262 17.23 2.25 0.52
C ALA A 262 15.76 2.51 0.17
N LEU A 263 15.08 3.44 0.86
CA LEU A 263 13.72 3.86 0.53
C LEU A 263 13.64 4.50 -0.85
N ALA A 264 14.64 5.29 -1.26
CA ALA A 264 14.70 5.86 -2.60
C ALA A 264 14.74 4.75 -3.68
N VAL A 265 15.60 3.73 -3.51
CA VAL A 265 15.68 2.59 -4.44
C VAL A 265 14.39 1.77 -4.43
N GLY A 266 13.87 1.41 -3.26
CA GLY A 266 12.57 0.73 -3.17
C GLY A 266 11.43 1.52 -3.82
N GLY A 267 11.46 2.85 -3.66
CA GLY A 267 10.49 3.76 -4.27
C GLY A 267 10.49 3.70 -5.80
N ILE A 268 11.66 3.74 -6.42
CA ILE A 268 11.80 3.60 -7.88
C ILE A 268 11.22 2.27 -8.38
N ILE A 269 11.49 1.17 -7.69
CA ILE A 269 10.92 -0.13 -8.04
C ILE A 269 9.39 -0.09 -7.99
N GLY A 270 8.82 0.50 -6.94
CA GLY A 270 7.36 0.66 -6.83
C GLY A 270 6.76 1.57 -7.90
N ASP A 271 7.47 2.65 -8.26
CA ASP A 271 7.00 3.61 -9.26
C ASP A 271 7.09 3.04 -10.69
N LEU A 272 8.09 2.20 -10.98
CA LEU A 272 8.17 1.42 -12.22
C LEU A 272 6.96 0.50 -12.39
N VAL A 273 6.53 -0.19 -11.32
CA VAL A 273 5.32 -1.04 -11.36
C VAL A 273 4.07 -0.19 -11.51
N LYS A 274 3.96 0.92 -10.76
CA LYS A 274 2.83 1.86 -10.86
C LYS A 274 2.67 2.41 -12.28
N THR A 275 3.78 2.75 -12.94
CA THR A 275 3.81 3.36 -14.26
C THR A 275 3.52 2.36 -15.38
N ASN A 276 4.11 1.16 -15.32
CA ASN A 276 4.07 0.18 -16.43
C ASN A 276 3.01 -0.91 -16.25
N ALA A 277 2.37 -0.97 -15.07
CA ALA A 277 1.36 -1.98 -14.76
C ALA A 277 0.26 -1.37 -13.88
N SER A 278 0.12 -1.85 -12.65
CA SER A 278 -0.81 -1.35 -11.65
C SER A 278 -0.33 -1.74 -10.25
N ILE A 279 -0.62 -0.89 -9.27
CA ILE A 279 -0.44 -1.20 -7.86
C ILE A 279 -1.78 -1.45 -7.15
N SER A 280 -2.86 -1.64 -7.88
CA SER A 280 -4.22 -1.79 -7.33
C SER A 280 -4.62 -3.26 -7.24
N GLY A 281 -5.02 -3.72 -6.05
CA GLY A 281 -5.59 -5.04 -5.82
C GLY A 281 -6.91 -5.26 -6.55
N ALA A 282 -7.72 -4.22 -6.70
CA ALA A 282 -8.97 -4.24 -7.45
C ALA A 282 -8.74 -4.43 -8.96
N GLU A 283 -7.61 -3.96 -9.48
CA GLU A 283 -7.27 -4.09 -10.91
C GLU A 283 -6.53 -5.38 -11.23
N CYS A 284 -5.50 -5.73 -10.45
CA CYS A 284 -4.57 -6.81 -10.78
C CYS A 284 -4.41 -7.88 -9.68
N GLY A 285 -5.27 -7.88 -8.65
CA GLY A 285 -5.11 -8.78 -7.52
C GLY A 285 -4.00 -8.35 -6.56
N CYS A 286 -3.80 -9.12 -5.50
CA CYS A 286 -2.82 -8.78 -4.45
C CYS A 286 -1.36 -8.87 -4.94
N GLN A 287 -1.11 -9.52 -6.07
CA GLN A 287 0.22 -9.49 -6.72
C GLN A 287 0.68 -8.05 -7.02
N ALA A 288 -0.26 -7.16 -7.37
CA ALA A 288 0.02 -5.75 -7.62
C ALA A 288 0.41 -4.97 -6.35
N GLU A 289 -0.14 -5.34 -5.20
CA GLU A 289 0.16 -4.69 -3.92
C GLU A 289 1.34 -5.36 -3.22
N ILE A 290 1.15 -6.61 -2.80
CA ILE A 290 2.12 -7.39 -2.02
C ILE A 290 3.34 -7.77 -2.87
N GLY A 291 3.15 -8.12 -4.15
CA GLY A 291 4.27 -8.40 -5.05
C GLY A 291 5.16 -7.18 -5.26
N THR A 292 4.54 -6.01 -5.51
CA THR A 292 5.27 -4.75 -5.62
C THR A 292 6.00 -4.40 -4.32
N ALA A 293 5.33 -4.50 -3.17
CA ALA A 293 5.95 -4.24 -1.87
C ALA A 293 7.14 -5.18 -1.59
N CYS A 294 7.02 -6.45 -1.96
CA CYS A 294 8.10 -7.44 -1.85
C CYS A 294 9.31 -7.04 -2.71
N SER A 295 9.08 -6.63 -3.97
CA SER A 295 10.12 -6.15 -4.89
C SER A 295 10.77 -4.86 -4.38
N MET A 296 9.98 -3.89 -3.90
CA MET A 296 10.48 -2.67 -3.27
C MET A 296 11.40 -2.98 -2.08
N ALA A 297 10.96 -3.88 -1.20
CA ALA A 297 11.72 -4.30 -0.03
C ALA A 297 13.01 -5.03 -0.40
N ALA A 298 12.98 -5.95 -1.36
CA ALA A 298 14.15 -6.69 -1.82
C ALA A 298 15.21 -5.76 -2.44
N ALA A 299 14.80 -4.83 -3.29
CA ALA A 299 15.68 -3.82 -3.89
C ALA A 299 16.27 -2.86 -2.84
N ALA A 300 15.45 -2.39 -1.90
CA ALA A 300 15.89 -1.55 -0.78
C ALA A 300 16.93 -2.27 0.09
N LEU A 301 16.75 -3.55 0.35
CA LEU A 301 17.74 -4.37 1.05
C LEU A 301 19.05 -4.49 0.27
N CYS A 302 19.00 -4.66 -1.06
CA CYS A 302 20.21 -4.68 -1.90
C CYS A 302 20.98 -3.35 -1.82
N GLU A 303 20.28 -2.21 -1.76
CA GLU A 303 20.93 -0.91 -1.56
C GLU A 303 21.65 -0.81 -0.21
N LEU A 304 21.02 -1.29 0.88
CA LEU A 304 21.66 -1.31 2.21
C LEU A 304 22.99 -2.08 2.21
N PHE A 305 23.08 -3.14 1.43
CA PHE A 305 24.31 -3.94 1.28
C PHE A 305 25.20 -3.47 0.14
N SER A 306 24.95 -2.30 -0.43
CA SER A 306 25.74 -1.69 -1.51
C SER A 306 25.90 -2.60 -2.74
N MET A 307 24.91 -3.44 -3.01
CA MET A 307 24.90 -4.35 -4.16
C MET A 307 24.81 -3.58 -5.48
N GLY A 308 25.27 -4.21 -6.57
CA GLY A 308 25.24 -3.64 -7.90
C GLY A 308 23.85 -3.65 -8.56
N LEU A 309 23.70 -2.89 -9.65
CA LEU A 309 22.44 -2.73 -10.39
C LEU A 309 21.80 -4.09 -10.80
N GLY A 310 22.61 -5.00 -11.34
CA GLY A 310 22.13 -6.34 -11.71
C GLY A 310 21.60 -7.16 -10.55
N GLN A 311 22.15 -6.97 -9.33
CA GLN A 311 21.68 -7.64 -8.13
C GLN A 311 20.38 -7.01 -7.63
N ILE A 312 20.26 -5.68 -7.67
CA ILE A 312 19.04 -4.95 -7.33
C ILE A 312 17.89 -5.40 -8.24
N GLU A 313 18.15 -5.45 -9.54
CA GLU A 313 17.16 -5.91 -10.53
C GLU A 313 16.72 -7.35 -10.28
N TYR A 314 17.69 -8.26 -10.08
CA TYR A 314 17.39 -9.66 -9.85
C TYR A 314 16.59 -9.88 -8.56
N ALA A 315 16.92 -9.19 -7.49
CA ALA A 315 16.15 -9.26 -6.24
C ALA A 315 14.71 -8.78 -6.43
N ALA A 316 14.50 -7.68 -7.14
CA ALA A 316 13.18 -7.15 -7.43
C ALA A 316 12.36 -8.08 -8.34
N GLU A 317 12.99 -8.66 -9.35
CA GLU A 317 12.42 -9.62 -10.30
C GLU A 317 11.96 -10.87 -9.56
N VAL A 318 12.86 -11.56 -8.84
CA VAL A 318 12.56 -12.78 -8.07
C VAL A 318 11.45 -12.55 -7.05
N ALA A 319 11.46 -11.39 -6.40
CA ALA A 319 10.43 -11.03 -5.44
C ALA A 319 9.04 -10.92 -6.09
N MET A 320 8.93 -10.34 -7.28
CA MET A 320 7.67 -10.19 -8.02
C MET A 320 7.21 -11.51 -8.63
N GLU A 321 8.09 -12.26 -9.31
CA GLU A 321 7.70 -13.48 -10.02
C GLU A 321 7.04 -14.50 -9.09
N HIS A 322 7.51 -14.60 -7.84
CA HIS A 322 6.97 -15.52 -6.84
C HIS A 322 5.66 -15.05 -6.18
N MET A 323 5.16 -13.88 -6.57
CA MET A 323 3.86 -13.34 -6.16
C MET A 323 2.83 -13.36 -7.29
N LEU A 324 3.21 -13.78 -8.51
CA LEU A 324 2.29 -13.86 -9.65
C LEU A 324 1.13 -14.81 -9.34
N GLY A 325 -0.08 -14.40 -9.72
CA GLY A 325 -1.31 -15.14 -9.46
C GLY A 325 -1.93 -14.92 -8.07
N LEU A 326 -1.32 -14.09 -7.20
CA LEU A 326 -1.85 -13.84 -5.86
C LEU A 326 -3.17 -13.04 -5.94
N THR A 327 -4.25 -13.68 -5.48
CA THR A 327 -5.60 -13.10 -5.45
C THR A 327 -5.75 -12.00 -4.40
N CYS A 328 -6.72 -11.10 -4.57
CA CYS A 328 -7.16 -10.15 -3.54
C CYS A 328 -8.56 -10.53 -3.07
N ASP A 329 -8.63 -11.26 -1.96
CA ASP A 329 -9.83 -11.89 -1.43
C ASP A 329 -9.99 -11.68 0.10
N PRO A 330 -10.01 -10.41 0.56
CA PRO A 330 -10.08 -10.10 1.99
C PRO A 330 -11.40 -10.58 2.59
N VAL A 331 -11.31 -11.30 3.70
CA VAL A 331 -12.49 -11.83 4.42
C VAL A 331 -13.34 -10.67 4.93
N CYS A 332 -14.63 -10.70 4.62
CA CYS A 332 -15.59 -9.63 4.92
C CYS A 332 -15.17 -8.25 4.37
N GLY A 333 -14.29 -8.17 3.37
CA GLY A 333 -13.75 -6.92 2.86
C GLY A 333 -12.82 -6.18 3.82
N LEU A 334 -12.39 -6.84 4.89
CA LEU A 334 -11.51 -6.25 5.91
C LEU A 334 -10.03 -6.50 5.59
N VAL A 335 -9.20 -5.48 5.69
CA VAL A 335 -7.74 -5.60 5.48
C VAL A 335 -7.09 -6.26 6.72
N GLN A 336 -7.55 -7.47 7.04
CA GLN A 336 -7.13 -8.27 8.19
C GLN A 336 -6.70 -9.67 7.75
N ILE A 337 -7.63 -10.50 7.29
CA ILE A 337 -7.39 -11.85 6.81
C ILE A 337 -7.59 -11.88 5.28
N PRO A 338 -6.60 -12.30 4.50
CA PRO A 338 -5.25 -12.74 4.87
C PRO A 338 -4.19 -11.62 4.84
N CYS A 339 -4.58 -10.36 4.76
CA CYS A 339 -3.70 -9.23 4.44
C CYS A 339 -2.54 -9.09 5.44
N ILE A 340 -2.79 -9.22 6.76
CA ILE A 340 -1.77 -9.09 7.80
C ILE A 340 -0.68 -10.15 7.59
N GLU A 341 -1.07 -11.40 7.38
CA GLU A 341 -0.15 -12.51 7.19
C GLU A 341 0.60 -12.42 5.86
N ARG A 342 -0.05 -11.95 4.79
CA ARG A 342 0.59 -11.72 3.48
C ARG A 342 1.74 -10.71 3.57
N ASN A 343 1.60 -9.64 4.36
CA ASN A 343 2.69 -8.70 4.60
C ASN A 343 3.89 -9.39 5.27
N ALA A 344 3.67 -10.20 6.29
CA ALA A 344 4.73 -10.91 7.00
C ALA A 344 5.45 -11.91 6.09
N VAL A 345 4.70 -12.69 5.30
CA VAL A 345 5.27 -13.64 4.33
C VAL A 345 6.08 -12.92 3.25
N ALA A 346 5.58 -11.80 2.73
CA ALA A 346 6.28 -11.02 1.72
C ALA A 346 7.57 -10.38 2.27
N ALA A 347 7.58 -9.95 3.53
CA ALA A 347 8.76 -9.43 4.19
C ALA A 347 9.87 -10.50 4.29
N MET A 348 9.53 -11.71 4.70
CA MET A 348 10.49 -12.84 4.70
C MET A 348 10.96 -13.20 3.29
N ARG A 349 10.07 -13.15 2.29
CA ARG A 349 10.43 -13.37 0.88
C ARG A 349 11.41 -12.33 0.34
N ALA A 350 11.28 -11.07 0.73
CA ALA A 350 12.22 -10.03 0.34
C ALA A 350 13.65 -10.34 0.82
N ILE A 351 13.80 -10.87 2.05
CA ILE A 351 15.10 -11.31 2.58
C ILE A 351 15.64 -12.52 1.79
N ASN A 352 14.76 -13.46 1.41
CA ASN A 352 15.16 -14.58 0.58
C ASN A 352 15.60 -14.13 -0.82
N ALA A 353 14.88 -13.18 -1.44
CA ALA A 353 15.23 -12.61 -2.73
C ALA A 353 16.59 -11.89 -2.70
N LEU A 354 16.88 -11.13 -1.63
CA LEU A 354 18.20 -10.56 -1.38
C LEU A 354 19.30 -11.64 -1.38
N SER A 355 19.05 -12.75 -0.68
CA SER A 355 20.03 -13.86 -0.59
C SER A 355 20.28 -14.50 -1.95
N LEU A 356 19.24 -14.75 -2.75
CA LEU A 356 19.37 -15.27 -4.10
C LEU A 356 20.12 -14.32 -5.02
N ALA A 357 19.83 -13.02 -4.96
CA ALA A 357 20.53 -12.01 -5.74
C ALA A 357 22.02 -11.92 -5.41
N ASN A 358 22.38 -12.14 -4.15
CA ASN A 358 23.78 -12.21 -3.74
C ASN A 358 24.53 -13.39 -4.37
N PHE A 359 23.86 -14.52 -4.58
CA PHE A 359 24.49 -15.76 -5.08
C PHE A 359 24.39 -15.91 -6.60
N LEU A 360 23.30 -15.47 -7.23
CA LEU A 360 22.90 -15.92 -8.58
C LEU A 360 22.67 -14.78 -9.58
N SER A 361 22.93 -13.54 -9.25
CA SER A 361 22.60 -12.38 -10.11
C SER A 361 23.12 -12.47 -11.55
N ASN A 362 24.27 -13.09 -11.75
CA ASN A 362 24.90 -13.23 -13.08
C ASN A 362 24.24 -14.30 -13.96
N THR A 363 23.29 -15.07 -13.45
CA THR A 363 22.60 -16.15 -14.15
C THR A 363 21.18 -15.78 -14.58
N ARG A 364 20.73 -14.57 -14.30
CA ARG A 364 19.41 -14.07 -14.63
C ARG A 364 19.06 -14.21 -16.11
N ARG A 365 17.83 -14.65 -16.41
CA ARG A 365 17.27 -14.82 -17.74
C ARG A 365 16.10 -13.89 -18.04
N ILE A 366 15.39 -13.45 -17.01
CA ILE A 366 14.18 -12.63 -17.09
C ILE A 366 14.51 -11.25 -16.51
N SER A 367 14.07 -10.19 -17.15
CA SER A 367 14.23 -8.82 -16.65
C SER A 367 13.11 -8.45 -15.69
N PHE A 368 13.35 -7.48 -14.79
CA PHE A 368 12.32 -6.92 -13.94
C PHE A 368 11.18 -6.30 -14.79
N ASP A 369 11.54 -5.62 -15.88
CA ASP A 369 10.55 -5.02 -16.79
C ASP A 369 9.62 -6.07 -17.43
N ASP A 370 10.12 -7.28 -17.72
CA ASP A 370 9.29 -8.36 -18.27
C ASP A 370 8.37 -8.98 -17.22
N VAL A 371 8.84 -9.10 -15.99
CA VAL A 371 8.00 -9.58 -14.88
C VAL A 371 6.88 -8.58 -14.56
N VAL A 372 7.16 -7.28 -14.60
CA VAL A 372 6.13 -6.22 -14.42
C VAL A 372 5.05 -6.32 -15.50
N LYS A 373 5.43 -6.48 -16.76
CA LYS A 373 4.49 -6.71 -17.88
C LYS A 373 3.67 -7.99 -17.67
N THR A 374 4.33 -9.06 -17.21
CA THR A 374 3.68 -10.35 -16.94
C THR A 374 2.69 -10.23 -15.80
N MET A 375 3.06 -9.53 -14.70
CA MET A 375 2.17 -9.25 -13.58
C MET A 375 0.90 -8.50 -14.05
N TYR A 376 1.04 -7.52 -14.94
CA TYR A 376 -0.12 -6.80 -15.46
C TYR A 376 -1.02 -7.70 -16.30
N ARG A 377 -0.47 -8.55 -17.18
CA ARG A 377 -1.23 -9.48 -18.00
C ARG A 377 -1.96 -10.53 -17.15
N THR A 378 -1.24 -11.20 -16.25
CA THR A 378 -1.86 -12.17 -15.32
C THR A 378 -2.90 -11.50 -14.43
N GLY A 379 -2.67 -10.24 -14.04
CA GLY A 379 -3.64 -9.44 -13.31
C GLY A 379 -4.94 -9.23 -14.10
N LYS A 380 -4.88 -8.99 -15.39
CA LYS A 380 -6.08 -8.88 -16.24
C LYS A 380 -6.81 -10.23 -16.37
N ASP A 381 -6.09 -11.35 -16.38
CA ASP A 381 -6.64 -12.71 -16.51
C ASP A 381 -7.23 -13.23 -15.20
N ILE A 382 -6.83 -12.71 -14.03
CA ILE A 382 -7.46 -13.05 -12.74
C ILE A 382 -8.94 -12.69 -12.81
N SER A 383 -9.81 -13.65 -12.46
CA SER A 383 -11.24 -13.43 -12.40
C SER A 383 -11.61 -12.27 -11.46
N TYR A 384 -12.59 -11.46 -11.86
CA TYR A 384 -13.15 -10.38 -11.04
C TYR A 384 -13.46 -10.78 -9.60
N ARG A 385 -13.92 -12.04 -9.38
CA ARG A 385 -14.22 -12.57 -8.03
C ARG A 385 -13.05 -12.54 -7.06
N TYR A 386 -11.83 -12.45 -7.58
CA TYR A 386 -10.55 -12.46 -6.83
C TYR A 386 -9.84 -11.10 -6.81
N LYS A 387 -10.58 -10.02 -7.12
CA LYS A 387 -10.06 -8.65 -7.23
C LYS A 387 -10.73 -7.72 -6.22
N GLU A 388 -10.46 -7.90 -4.93
CA GLU A 388 -10.95 -7.05 -3.83
C GLU A 388 -12.50 -6.97 -3.74
N THR A 389 -13.19 -8.04 -4.15
CA THR A 389 -14.67 -8.06 -4.16
C THR A 389 -15.29 -8.73 -2.96
N ALA A 390 -14.50 -9.43 -2.15
CA ALA A 390 -15.00 -10.31 -1.08
C ALA A 390 -16.05 -11.36 -1.54
N LYS A 391 -16.11 -11.65 -2.86
CA LYS A 391 -17.09 -12.56 -3.48
C LYS A 391 -16.51 -13.91 -3.90
N GLY A 392 -15.22 -14.15 -3.65
CA GLY A 392 -14.50 -15.38 -4.01
C GLY A 392 -13.36 -15.68 -3.07
N GLY A 393 -12.65 -16.78 -3.31
CA GLY A 393 -11.48 -17.17 -2.53
C GLY A 393 -11.78 -17.39 -1.06
N LEU A 394 -10.87 -16.93 -0.20
CA LEU A 394 -10.99 -17.07 1.26
C LEU A 394 -12.23 -16.37 1.83
N ALA A 395 -12.63 -15.23 1.24
CA ALA A 395 -13.80 -14.49 1.66
C ALA A 395 -15.11 -15.31 1.51
N GLU A 396 -15.23 -16.12 0.46
CA GLU A 396 -16.42 -16.96 0.23
C GLU A 396 -16.55 -18.07 1.27
N ILE A 397 -15.43 -18.60 1.76
CA ILE A 397 -15.43 -19.68 2.77
C ILE A 397 -16.04 -19.18 4.08
N GLU A 398 -15.65 -18.01 4.53
CA GLU A 398 -16.16 -17.43 5.78
C GLU A 398 -17.66 -17.05 5.68
N LEU A 399 -18.09 -16.53 4.53
CA LEU A 399 -19.51 -16.28 4.30
C LEU A 399 -20.36 -17.56 4.39
N LYS A 400 -19.83 -18.70 3.95
CA LYS A 400 -20.49 -19.99 4.08
C LYS A 400 -20.55 -20.51 5.52
N ARG A 401 -19.48 -20.28 6.30
CA ARG A 401 -19.45 -20.65 7.73
C ARG A 401 -20.50 -19.88 8.51
N LYS A 402 -20.54 -18.54 8.41
CA LYS A 402 -21.55 -17.71 9.08
C LYS A 402 -22.99 -18.11 8.73
N ARG A 403 -23.27 -18.43 7.46
CA ARG A 403 -24.61 -18.89 7.04
C ARG A 403 -25.00 -20.26 7.62
N ASN A 404 -24.03 -21.08 8.01
CA ASN A 404 -24.29 -22.39 8.63
C ASN A 404 -24.40 -22.31 10.16
N GLU A 405 -23.81 -21.29 10.77
CA GLU A 405 -23.92 -21.01 12.21
C GLU A 405 -25.25 -20.31 12.55
N ASP A 406 -25.84 -19.58 11.59
CA ASP A 406 -27.16 -18.92 11.71
C ASP A 406 -28.35 -19.87 11.42
N LYS A 407 -28.10 -21.15 11.10
CA LYS A 407 -29.13 -22.20 10.89
C LYS A 407 -29.13 -23.19 12.02
#